data_3fd2b19e9ee86c7d4111d00e9f0ef9ae
#
_entry.id   3fd2b19e9ee86c7d4111d00e9f0ef9ae
#
_cell.length_a   1.000
_cell.length_b   1.000
_cell.length_c   1.000
_cell.angle_alpha   90.00
_cell.angle_beta   90.00
_cell.angle_gamma   90.00
#
_symmetry.space_group_name_H-M   'P 1'
#
loop_
_entity.id
_entity.type
_entity.pdbx_description
1 polymer ?
#
loop_
_entity_poly.entity_id
_entity_poly.type
_entity_poly.pdbx_seq_one_letter_code
_entity_poly.pdbx_strand_id
1 'polypeptide(L)'
;MIIREERIEDYKQTEWMTMRAFWNIHGPGCNEHLLVHKIRESKDYLPNLSRVAEIDGKIVGAIFFTKAWIKDGEQAHGIVTFGPLCVDPMYQSRQVGAALLKETIALAKDAGYPGIVIFGEPDYYPKHGFVTCDHFGITDCEGRNFDAFMAYELQKDGFAHISGKFYEAEVFEECEDEAELEKFTSQFPFCPKLKLACQWLHKERLGRISNVQKNCFSISYWEAELPARCRGDFYKGGKTYPIVGDYVTFDYQPNGESRILKVCERKSVLKRPFPRDHSVKNTLEQEMVANVDACFIVSSLNDNFNVNRIIRYAATVRQGNAKPVVVLTKADLCEETERYIDQITANIPETEVFAVSAKTGEGMDGLQKYCVPGTTIALLGSSGVGKSTLVNALVGEEIMTTGEIREHDAKGRHTTTTRQLLTAENGVTFVDTPGMREIALGDVTGGINETFFDIAELEKCCKFNNCRHITEPGCAIKAAIAAGNLSEERFAMYQSMQQESRQYFDRKAVALKRRERKKHGKR
;
A
#
# COMPACT_ATOMS: atom_id res chain seq x y z
N MET A 1 -18.99 9.16 -25.98
CA MET A 1 -17.59 9.62 -25.88
C MET A 1 -17.39 10.74 -26.87
N ILE A 2 -16.88 11.87 -26.39
CA ILE A 2 -16.58 13.07 -27.19
C ILE A 2 -15.06 13.22 -27.20
N ILE A 3 -14.46 13.41 -28.37
CA ILE A 3 -13.05 13.77 -28.51
C ILE A 3 -12.99 15.25 -28.89
N ARG A 4 -12.20 16.02 -28.16
CA ARG A 4 -12.11 17.48 -28.34
C ARG A 4 -10.74 18.02 -27.91
N GLU A 5 -10.48 19.27 -28.21
CA GLU A 5 -9.35 20.00 -27.63
C GLU A 5 -9.48 20.12 -26.12
N GLU A 6 -8.35 20.09 -25.43
CA GLU A 6 -8.30 20.29 -24.00
C GLU A 6 -8.58 21.77 -23.67
N ARG A 7 -9.30 22.03 -22.59
CA ARG A 7 -9.57 23.37 -22.07
C ARG A 7 -8.80 23.60 -20.78
N ILE A 8 -8.63 24.85 -20.37
CA ILE A 8 -7.91 25.18 -19.14
C ILE A 8 -8.57 24.54 -17.90
N GLU A 9 -9.91 24.48 -17.88
CA GLU A 9 -10.65 23.83 -16.80
C GLU A 9 -10.41 22.32 -16.69
N ASP A 10 -9.94 21.67 -17.76
CA ASP A 10 -9.66 20.22 -17.79
C ASP A 10 -8.27 19.88 -17.19
N TYR A 11 -7.34 20.83 -17.13
CA TYR A 11 -5.92 20.62 -16.86
C TYR A 11 -5.67 19.74 -15.63
N LYS A 12 -6.24 20.11 -14.49
CA LYS A 12 -6.05 19.35 -13.24
C LYS A 12 -6.64 17.94 -13.32
N GLN A 13 -7.77 17.79 -14.00
CA GLN A 13 -8.41 16.50 -14.19
C GLN A 13 -7.59 15.60 -15.13
N THR A 14 -7.02 16.19 -16.20
CA THR A 14 -6.17 15.46 -17.15
C THR A 14 -4.86 15.02 -16.48
N GLU A 15 -4.23 15.89 -15.68
CA GLU A 15 -3.02 15.55 -14.92
C GLU A 15 -3.29 14.41 -13.93
N TRP A 16 -4.39 14.49 -13.19
CA TRP A 16 -4.78 13.42 -12.26
C TRP A 16 -5.07 12.10 -12.99
N MET A 17 -5.79 12.16 -14.10
CA MET A 17 -6.10 10.99 -14.94
C MET A 17 -4.80 10.39 -15.51
N THR A 18 -3.85 11.21 -15.96
CA THR A 18 -2.55 10.77 -16.46
C THR A 18 -1.74 10.09 -15.34
N MET A 19 -1.67 10.69 -14.15
CA MET A 19 -1.04 10.07 -13.00
C MET A 19 -1.62 8.68 -12.73
N ARG A 20 -2.92 8.54 -12.71
CA ARG A 20 -3.60 7.25 -12.49
C ARG A 20 -3.30 6.22 -13.59
N ALA A 21 -3.13 6.68 -14.84
CA ALA A 21 -2.85 5.81 -15.97
C ALA A 21 -1.45 5.19 -15.93
N PHE A 22 -0.46 5.91 -15.36
CA PHE A 22 0.95 5.50 -15.39
C PHE A 22 1.51 5.09 -14.02
N TRP A 23 0.82 5.36 -12.92
CA TRP A 23 1.34 5.14 -11.58
C TRP A 23 1.77 3.69 -11.32
N ASN A 24 3.02 3.52 -10.92
CA ASN A 24 3.65 2.21 -10.65
C ASN A 24 3.71 1.24 -11.85
N ILE A 25 3.59 1.71 -13.10
CA ILE A 25 3.64 0.85 -14.30
C ILE A 25 5.08 0.56 -14.69
N HIS A 26 5.91 1.57 -14.83
CA HIS A 26 7.31 1.43 -15.26
C HIS A 26 8.30 1.44 -14.10
N GLY A 27 7.85 1.74 -12.90
CA GLY A 27 8.62 1.84 -11.67
C GLY A 27 7.77 2.41 -10.54
N PRO A 28 8.33 2.64 -9.35
CA PRO A 28 7.60 3.28 -8.25
C PRO A 28 7.21 4.72 -8.57
N GLY A 29 5.91 5.02 -8.63
CA GLY A 29 5.40 6.33 -9.03
C GLY A 29 5.31 6.49 -10.54
N CYS A 30 5.32 7.72 -11.02
CA CYS A 30 5.38 8.13 -12.43
C CYS A 30 5.70 9.63 -12.53
N ASN A 31 6.13 10.11 -13.72
CA ASN A 31 6.38 11.53 -14.00
C ASN A 31 5.51 12.10 -15.15
N GLU A 32 4.72 11.27 -15.82
CA GLU A 32 3.93 11.65 -16.99
C GLU A 32 2.89 12.75 -16.68
N HIS A 33 2.38 12.84 -15.46
CA HIS A 33 1.46 13.91 -15.07
C HIS A 33 2.16 15.29 -14.97
N LEU A 34 3.43 15.32 -14.54
CA LEU A 34 4.26 16.51 -14.59
C LEU A 34 4.63 16.85 -16.04
N LEU A 35 4.93 15.83 -16.86
CA LEU A 35 5.20 16.01 -18.29
C LEU A 35 4.00 16.69 -18.99
N VAL A 36 2.78 16.22 -18.76
CA VAL A 36 1.57 16.84 -19.32
C VAL A 36 1.44 18.29 -18.89
N HIS A 37 1.77 18.63 -17.65
CA HIS A 37 1.78 20.00 -17.16
C HIS A 37 2.79 20.88 -17.95
N LYS A 38 4.03 20.41 -18.07
CA LYS A 38 5.12 21.14 -18.76
C LYS A 38 4.93 21.22 -20.27
N ILE A 39 4.37 20.19 -20.91
CA ILE A 39 4.12 20.20 -22.37
C ILE A 39 3.29 21.41 -22.77
N ARG A 40 2.29 21.79 -22.00
CA ARG A 40 1.39 22.92 -22.31
C ARG A 40 2.14 24.27 -22.36
N GLU A 41 3.24 24.39 -21.63
CA GLU A 41 4.09 25.59 -21.59
C GLU A 41 5.23 25.53 -22.62
N SER A 42 5.45 24.37 -23.25
CA SER A 42 6.52 24.18 -24.24
C SER A 42 6.23 24.92 -25.53
N LYS A 43 7.28 25.55 -26.09
CA LYS A 43 7.27 26.18 -27.44
C LYS A 43 6.96 25.20 -28.57
N ASP A 44 7.13 23.92 -28.31
CA ASP A 44 6.96 22.84 -29.29
C ASP A 44 5.63 22.12 -29.17
N TYR A 45 4.78 22.54 -28.22
CA TYR A 45 3.44 21.98 -28.02
C TYR A 45 2.52 22.26 -29.22
N LEU A 46 1.74 21.27 -29.61
CA LEU A 46 0.79 21.33 -30.73
C LEU A 46 -0.66 21.12 -30.23
N PRO A 47 -1.30 22.15 -29.67
CA PRO A 47 -2.66 22.04 -29.10
C PRO A 47 -3.69 21.64 -30.14
N ASN A 48 -3.52 22.06 -31.40
CA ASN A 48 -4.39 21.73 -32.51
C ASN A 48 -4.38 20.23 -32.89
N LEU A 49 -3.35 19.48 -32.53
CA LEU A 49 -3.26 18.04 -32.70
C LEU A 49 -3.57 17.25 -31.42
N SER A 50 -3.42 17.89 -30.25
CA SER A 50 -3.65 17.25 -28.94
C SER A 50 -5.15 17.14 -28.64
N ARG A 51 -5.58 16.03 -28.06
CA ARG A 51 -7.00 15.75 -27.77
C ARG A 51 -7.20 15.11 -26.41
N VAL A 52 -8.36 15.40 -25.83
CA VAL A 52 -8.89 14.67 -24.67
C VAL A 52 -10.17 13.94 -25.07
N ALA A 53 -10.39 12.80 -24.44
CA ALA A 53 -11.63 12.02 -24.55
C ALA A 53 -12.48 12.24 -23.31
N GLU A 54 -13.72 12.65 -23.50
CA GLU A 54 -14.70 12.92 -22.45
C GLU A 54 -15.86 11.92 -22.50
N ILE A 55 -16.24 11.36 -21.35
CA ILE A 55 -17.42 10.55 -21.15
C ILE A 55 -18.15 11.05 -19.91
N ASP A 56 -19.42 11.42 -20.05
CA ASP A 56 -20.27 11.88 -18.96
C ASP A 56 -19.65 13.03 -18.12
N GLY A 57 -18.99 13.98 -18.81
CA GLY A 57 -18.33 15.14 -18.19
C GLY A 57 -16.99 14.84 -17.52
N LYS A 58 -16.46 13.62 -17.67
CA LYS A 58 -15.15 13.24 -17.14
C LYS A 58 -14.13 13.04 -18.25
N ILE A 59 -12.92 13.55 -18.06
CA ILE A 59 -11.79 13.25 -18.93
C ILE A 59 -11.31 11.82 -18.63
N VAL A 60 -11.39 10.96 -19.64
CA VAL A 60 -11.10 9.53 -19.54
C VAL A 60 -9.92 9.08 -20.41
N GLY A 61 -9.36 9.99 -21.21
CA GLY A 61 -8.18 9.75 -22.00
C GLY A 61 -7.62 11.04 -22.56
N ALA A 62 -6.33 11.04 -22.88
CA ALA A 62 -5.64 12.18 -23.48
C ALA A 62 -4.47 11.72 -24.34
N ILE A 63 -4.13 12.55 -25.33
CA ILE A 63 -2.95 12.42 -26.17
C ILE A 63 -2.38 13.81 -26.45
N PHE A 64 -1.06 13.97 -26.24
CA PHE A 64 -0.37 15.26 -26.39
C PHE A 64 0.66 15.18 -27.48
N PHE A 65 0.61 16.12 -28.41
CA PHE A 65 1.54 16.21 -29.53
C PHE A 65 2.53 17.35 -29.36
N THR A 66 3.77 17.09 -29.76
CA THR A 66 4.83 18.10 -29.88
C THR A 66 5.49 18.01 -31.24
N LYS A 67 6.20 19.09 -31.63
CA LYS A 67 7.15 19.04 -32.73
C LYS A 67 8.31 18.12 -32.37
N ALA A 68 8.83 17.46 -33.40
CA ALA A 68 10.05 16.66 -33.32
C ALA A 68 10.83 16.78 -34.63
N TRP A 69 12.06 16.31 -34.64
CA TRP A 69 12.93 16.48 -35.79
C TRP A 69 13.70 15.19 -36.08
N ILE A 70 13.89 14.94 -37.39
CA ILE A 70 14.87 13.96 -37.88
C ILE A 70 16.01 14.77 -38.49
N LYS A 71 17.24 14.58 -37.99
CA LYS A 71 18.43 15.30 -38.45
C LYS A 71 19.38 14.36 -39.18
N ASP A 72 19.80 14.77 -40.38
CA ASP A 72 20.87 14.14 -41.17
C ASP A 72 21.92 15.20 -41.48
N GLY A 73 23.02 15.19 -40.76
CA GLY A 73 24.04 16.26 -40.82
C GLY A 73 23.44 17.62 -40.44
N GLU A 74 23.50 18.59 -41.38
CA GLU A 74 22.93 19.94 -41.16
C GLU A 74 21.45 20.05 -41.54
N GLN A 75 20.88 19.03 -42.18
CA GLN A 75 19.47 19.04 -42.54
C GLN A 75 18.60 18.58 -41.39
N ALA A 76 17.50 19.33 -41.11
CA ALA A 76 16.52 18.98 -40.11
C ALA A 76 15.12 18.94 -40.71
N HIS A 77 14.48 17.82 -40.61
CA HIS A 77 13.14 17.58 -41.12
C HIS A 77 12.15 17.61 -39.95
N GLY A 78 11.19 18.52 -40.02
CA GLY A 78 10.15 18.65 -39.02
C GLY A 78 9.11 17.52 -39.14
N ILE A 79 8.91 16.80 -38.07
CA ILE A 79 7.90 15.77 -37.90
C ILE A 79 7.12 16.03 -36.60
N VAL A 80 6.25 15.13 -36.21
CA VAL A 80 5.59 15.19 -34.91
C VAL A 80 5.83 13.91 -34.12
N THR A 81 5.81 14.07 -32.81
CA THR A 81 5.73 12.97 -31.84
C THR A 81 4.56 13.20 -30.91
N PHE A 82 4.16 12.18 -30.18
CA PHE A 82 3.20 12.32 -29.10
C PHE A 82 3.65 11.54 -27.86
N GLY A 83 3.32 12.08 -26.72
CA GLY A 83 3.52 11.50 -25.41
C GLY A 83 3.02 12.46 -24.33
N PRO A 84 2.31 11.96 -23.33
CA PRO A 84 1.78 10.60 -23.24
C PRO A 84 0.46 10.41 -24.02
N LEU A 85 0.19 9.16 -24.46
CA LEU A 85 -1.15 8.68 -24.77
C LEU A 85 -1.63 7.87 -23.56
N CYS A 86 -2.66 8.33 -22.90
CA CYS A 86 -3.15 7.72 -21.67
C CYS A 86 -4.68 7.53 -21.67
N VAL A 87 -5.12 6.51 -20.95
CA VAL A 87 -6.53 6.23 -20.70
C VAL A 87 -6.72 5.88 -19.25
N ASP A 88 -7.70 6.52 -18.60
CA ASP A 88 -8.09 6.25 -17.23
C ASP A 88 -8.21 4.74 -16.98
N PRO A 89 -7.62 4.21 -15.90
CA PRO A 89 -7.65 2.79 -15.59
C PRO A 89 -9.04 2.16 -15.58
N MET A 90 -10.09 2.90 -15.25
CA MET A 90 -11.48 2.42 -15.24
C MET A 90 -12.11 2.37 -16.64
N TYR A 91 -11.48 3.01 -17.63
CA TYR A 91 -11.99 3.11 -19.02
C TYR A 91 -11.09 2.42 -20.04
N GLN A 92 -10.01 1.79 -19.61
CA GLN A 92 -9.15 0.96 -20.48
C GLN A 92 -9.93 -0.20 -21.10
N SER A 93 -9.46 -0.69 -22.26
CA SER A 93 -10.10 -1.75 -23.06
C SER A 93 -11.49 -1.38 -23.63
N ARG A 94 -11.87 -0.09 -23.60
CA ARG A 94 -13.11 0.45 -24.21
C ARG A 94 -12.85 1.24 -25.50
N GLN A 95 -11.71 0.98 -26.15
CA GLN A 95 -11.29 1.63 -27.41
C GLN A 95 -11.04 3.15 -27.32
N VAL A 96 -10.94 3.73 -26.11
CA VAL A 96 -10.70 5.17 -25.93
C VAL A 96 -9.36 5.60 -26.56
N GLY A 97 -8.28 4.89 -26.25
CA GLY A 97 -6.94 5.18 -26.81
C GLY A 97 -6.90 5.02 -28.33
N ALA A 98 -7.53 3.98 -28.88
CA ALA A 98 -7.61 3.76 -30.32
C ALA A 98 -8.39 4.89 -31.04
N ALA A 99 -9.45 5.40 -30.42
CA ALA A 99 -10.24 6.50 -30.98
C ALA A 99 -9.45 7.82 -30.96
N LEU A 100 -8.75 8.13 -29.85
CA LEU A 100 -7.85 9.29 -29.75
C LEU A 100 -6.75 9.22 -30.82
N LEU A 101 -6.09 8.09 -30.93
CA LEU A 101 -5.01 7.89 -31.90
C LEU A 101 -5.49 8.04 -33.33
N LYS A 102 -6.64 7.44 -33.67
CA LYS A 102 -7.22 7.54 -35.02
C LYS A 102 -7.56 8.99 -35.42
N GLU A 103 -8.16 9.75 -34.51
CA GLU A 103 -8.53 11.14 -34.77
C GLU A 103 -7.30 12.02 -34.93
N THR A 104 -6.31 11.88 -34.03
CA THR A 104 -5.12 12.72 -34.04
C THR A 104 -4.18 12.39 -35.22
N ILE A 105 -4.12 11.13 -35.66
CA ILE A 105 -3.44 10.76 -36.91
C ILE A 105 -4.09 11.49 -38.11
N ALA A 106 -5.41 11.55 -38.18
CA ALA A 106 -6.11 12.28 -39.24
C ALA A 106 -5.78 13.77 -39.21
N LEU A 107 -5.82 14.39 -38.05
CA LEU A 107 -5.46 15.81 -37.86
C LEU A 107 -4.01 16.10 -38.25
N ALA A 108 -3.06 15.25 -37.85
CA ALA A 108 -1.66 15.41 -38.20
C ALA A 108 -1.41 15.26 -39.72
N LYS A 109 -2.17 14.36 -40.36
CA LYS A 109 -2.17 14.17 -41.81
C LYS A 109 -2.71 15.40 -42.54
N ASP A 110 -3.83 15.95 -42.07
CA ASP A 110 -4.46 17.14 -42.66
C ASP A 110 -3.60 18.39 -42.45
N ALA A 111 -2.82 18.44 -41.35
CA ALA A 111 -1.83 19.49 -41.09
C ALA A 111 -0.57 19.39 -41.98
N GLY A 112 -0.45 18.34 -42.81
CA GLY A 112 0.63 18.19 -43.78
C GLY A 112 1.95 17.64 -43.25
N TYR A 113 1.97 17.10 -42.03
CA TYR A 113 3.18 16.48 -41.49
C TYR A 113 3.54 15.21 -42.27
N PRO A 114 4.86 14.92 -42.47
CA PRO A 114 5.29 13.74 -43.23
C PRO A 114 5.05 12.44 -42.47
N GLY A 115 5.23 12.45 -41.16
CA GLY A 115 5.08 11.27 -40.31
C GLY A 115 5.13 11.57 -38.82
N ILE A 116 4.85 10.52 -38.04
CA ILE A 116 4.91 10.49 -36.58
C ILE A 116 6.01 9.51 -36.18
N VAL A 117 6.85 9.87 -35.21
CA VAL A 117 7.84 8.97 -34.59
C VAL A 117 7.61 8.95 -33.10
N ILE A 118 7.65 7.77 -32.49
CA ILE A 118 7.33 7.57 -31.06
C ILE A 118 8.26 6.53 -30.41
N PHE A 119 8.36 6.62 -29.09
CA PHE A 119 8.71 5.49 -28.22
C PHE A 119 7.42 4.92 -27.65
N GLY A 120 7.06 3.70 -28.03
CA GLY A 120 5.75 3.15 -27.67
C GLY A 120 5.75 1.63 -27.52
N GLU A 121 4.62 1.12 -27.02
CA GLU A 121 4.45 -0.29 -26.67
C GLU A 121 4.42 -1.18 -27.93
N PRO A 122 5.36 -2.13 -28.09
CA PRO A 122 5.45 -2.99 -29.28
C PRO A 122 4.21 -3.87 -29.51
N ASP A 123 3.47 -4.19 -28.46
CA ASP A 123 2.25 -4.99 -28.57
C ASP A 123 1.00 -4.17 -28.96
N TYR A 124 1.08 -2.84 -28.90
CA TYR A 124 -0.07 -1.96 -29.14
C TYR A 124 -0.01 -1.24 -30.48
N TYR A 125 1.04 -0.46 -30.77
CA TYR A 125 1.09 0.46 -31.91
C TYR A 125 1.14 -0.21 -33.29
N PRO A 126 1.74 -1.39 -33.49
CA PRO A 126 1.69 -2.07 -34.79
C PRO A 126 0.28 -2.40 -35.26
N LYS A 127 -0.68 -2.61 -34.35
CA LYS A 127 -2.10 -2.83 -34.68
C LYS A 127 -2.77 -1.58 -35.25
N HIS A 128 -2.14 -0.43 -35.10
CA HIS A 128 -2.58 0.88 -35.61
C HIS A 128 -1.75 1.36 -36.80
N GLY A 129 -0.89 0.51 -37.38
CA GLY A 129 -0.14 0.78 -38.58
C GLY A 129 1.25 1.38 -38.37
N PHE A 130 1.74 1.45 -37.12
CA PHE A 130 3.11 1.82 -36.85
C PHE A 130 4.06 0.66 -37.18
N VAL A 131 5.24 1.00 -37.69
CA VAL A 131 6.34 0.07 -37.98
C VAL A 131 7.59 0.56 -37.27
N THR A 132 8.59 -0.30 -37.07
CA THR A 132 9.86 0.10 -36.45
C THR A 132 10.62 1.11 -37.34
N CYS A 133 11.30 2.06 -36.71
CA CYS A 133 11.95 3.20 -37.39
C CYS A 133 13.06 2.80 -38.35
N ASP A 134 13.68 1.63 -38.17
CA ASP A 134 14.69 1.07 -39.09
C ASP A 134 14.16 0.87 -40.52
N HIS A 135 12.85 0.65 -40.68
CA HIS A 135 12.18 0.58 -41.97
C HIS A 135 12.38 1.84 -42.83
N PHE A 136 12.54 3.00 -42.16
CA PHE A 136 12.75 4.29 -42.83
C PHE A 136 14.20 4.81 -42.71
N GLY A 137 15.11 4.03 -42.13
CA GLY A 137 16.48 4.48 -41.90
C GLY A 137 16.59 5.56 -40.81
N ILE A 138 15.63 5.61 -39.89
CA ILE A 138 15.58 6.54 -38.76
C ILE A 138 16.10 5.82 -37.51
N THR A 139 17.02 6.47 -36.77
CA THR A 139 17.56 5.98 -35.50
C THR A 139 17.24 6.95 -34.36
N ASP A 140 17.39 6.51 -33.12
CA ASP A 140 17.37 7.43 -31.97
C ASP A 140 18.60 8.38 -32.00
N CYS A 141 18.68 9.31 -31.07
CA CYS A 141 19.78 10.28 -30.97
C CYS A 141 21.16 9.61 -30.77
N GLU A 142 21.21 8.38 -30.24
CA GLU A 142 22.43 7.59 -30.06
C GLU A 142 22.77 6.70 -31.28
N GLY A 143 21.89 6.63 -32.27
CA GLY A 143 22.08 5.81 -33.47
C GLY A 143 21.58 4.37 -33.35
N ARG A 144 20.66 4.10 -32.39
CA ARG A 144 20.12 2.75 -32.13
C ARG A 144 18.72 2.60 -32.72
N ASN A 145 18.32 1.34 -32.93
CA ASN A 145 16.93 0.92 -33.19
C ASN A 145 16.53 -0.22 -32.24
N PHE A 146 15.26 -0.28 -31.88
CA PHE A 146 14.67 -1.31 -31.04
C PHE A 146 13.15 -1.33 -31.23
N ASP A 147 12.49 -2.41 -30.82
CA ASP A 147 11.06 -2.69 -31.11
C ASP A 147 10.10 -1.58 -30.65
N ALA A 148 10.42 -0.86 -29.57
CA ALA A 148 9.60 0.22 -29.05
C ALA A 148 9.78 1.55 -29.82
N PHE A 149 10.78 1.67 -30.69
CA PHE A 149 11.06 2.87 -31.47
C PHE A 149 10.38 2.74 -32.83
N MET A 150 9.24 3.43 -33.01
CA MET A 150 8.32 3.20 -34.12
C MET A 150 7.93 4.49 -34.84
N ALA A 151 7.58 4.35 -36.11
CA ALA A 151 7.14 5.43 -36.97
C ALA A 151 5.82 5.09 -37.68
N TYR A 152 5.07 6.13 -38.00
CA TYR A 152 3.86 6.07 -38.83
C TYR A 152 3.95 7.11 -39.95
N GLU A 153 3.86 6.66 -41.22
CA GLU A 153 3.89 7.52 -42.38
C GLU A 153 2.51 8.18 -42.59
N LEU A 154 2.42 9.51 -42.49
CA LEU A 154 1.18 10.25 -42.63
C LEU A 154 0.82 10.56 -44.09
N GLN A 155 1.83 10.90 -44.89
CA GLN A 155 1.68 11.20 -46.30
C GLN A 155 2.26 10.05 -47.12
N LYS A 156 1.75 9.83 -48.33
CA LYS A 156 2.35 8.86 -49.24
C LYS A 156 3.82 9.25 -49.52
N ASP A 157 4.73 8.34 -49.30
CA ASP A 157 6.17 8.55 -49.43
C ASP A 157 6.70 9.69 -48.53
N GLY A 158 6.05 9.93 -47.35
CA GLY A 158 6.36 11.03 -46.44
C GLY A 158 7.77 10.94 -45.85
N PHE A 159 8.29 9.73 -45.67
CA PHE A 159 9.69 9.50 -45.24
C PHE A 159 10.64 9.16 -46.39
N ALA A 160 10.24 9.22 -47.66
CA ALA A 160 11.05 8.77 -48.79
C ALA A 160 12.44 9.44 -48.91
N HIS A 161 12.59 10.65 -48.36
CA HIS A 161 13.85 11.41 -48.38
C HIS A 161 14.23 11.91 -46.97
N ILE A 162 13.69 11.27 -45.93
CA ILE A 162 13.91 11.61 -44.53
C ILE A 162 14.52 10.40 -43.83
N SER A 163 15.81 10.50 -43.51
CA SER A 163 16.54 9.52 -42.69
C SER A 163 17.42 10.25 -41.68
N GLY A 164 17.99 9.53 -40.74
CA GLY A 164 18.92 10.12 -39.76
C GLY A 164 18.47 9.95 -38.32
N LYS A 165 18.89 10.87 -37.47
CA LYS A 165 18.66 10.78 -36.02
C LYS A 165 17.43 11.55 -35.57
N PHE A 166 16.60 10.89 -34.77
CA PHE A 166 15.39 11.47 -34.17
C PHE A 166 15.72 12.26 -32.92
N TYR A 167 15.06 13.41 -32.75
CA TYR A 167 15.14 14.29 -31.59
C TYR A 167 13.74 14.75 -31.20
N GLU A 168 13.41 14.52 -29.96
CA GLU A 168 12.18 15.00 -29.33
C GLU A 168 12.31 16.48 -28.90
N ALA A 169 11.21 17.07 -28.48
CA ALA A 169 11.20 18.37 -27.83
C ALA A 169 11.89 18.28 -26.45
N GLU A 170 12.59 19.35 -26.05
CA GLU A 170 13.36 19.43 -24.79
C GLU A 170 12.52 19.06 -23.55
N VAL A 171 11.23 19.35 -23.57
CA VAL A 171 10.29 19.11 -22.46
C VAL A 171 10.26 17.64 -22.00
N PHE A 172 10.58 16.67 -22.84
CA PHE A 172 10.62 15.24 -22.44
C PHE A 172 11.79 14.93 -21.50
N GLU A 173 12.86 15.74 -21.51
CA GLU A 173 14.00 15.60 -20.61
C GLU A 173 13.84 16.40 -19.31
N GLU A 174 12.90 17.35 -19.25
CA GLU A 174 12.73 18.29 -18.12
C GLU A 174 12.03 17.68 -16.88
N CYS A 175 11.62 16.42 -16.88
CA CYS A 175 10.85 15.78 -15.81
C CYS A 175 11.67 14.89 -14.89
N GLU A 176 12.99 15.08 -14.82
CA GLU A 176 13.93 14.25 -14.04
C GLU A 176 14.19 14.79 -12.62
N ASP A 177 13.79 16.06 -12.32
CA ASP A 177 13.95 16.64 -10.97
C ASP A 177 12.96 15.99 -9.99
N GLU A 178 13.49 15.12 -9.11
CA GLU A 178 12.69 14.42 -8.11
C GLU A 178 11.99 15.38 -7.12
N ALA A 179 12.62 16.50 -6.75
CA ALA A 179 12.05 17.45 -5.79
C ALA A 179 10.86 18.22 -6.40
N GLU A 180 10.99 18.62 -7.67
CA GLU A 180 9.89 19.24 -8.43
C GLU A 180 8.73 18.26 -8.61
N LEU A 181 9.04 17.01 -8.99
CA LEU A 181 8.06 15.94 -9.17
C LEU A 181 7.29 15.66 -7.86
N GLU A 182 7.99 15.56 -6.73
CA GLU A 182 7.35 15.33 -5.43
C GLU A 182 6.44 16.48 -5.03
N LYS A 183 6.91 17.71 -5.21
CA LYS A 183 6.12 18.92 -4.94
C LYS A 183 4.87 18.99 -5.84
N PHE A 184 5.00 18.66 -7.13
CA PHE A 184 3.87 18.64 -8.05
C PHE A 184 2.88 17.52 -7.71
N THR A 185 3.39 16.31 -7.47
CA THR A 185 2.59 15.14 -7.11
C THR A 185 1.80 15.34 -5.82
N SER A 186 2.35 16.11 -4.84
CA SER A 186 1.66 16.38 -3.56
C SER A 186 0.36 17.18 -3.68
N GLN A 187 0.07 17.74 -4.85
CA GLN A 187 -1.20 18.44 -5.14
C GLN A 187 -2.36 17.48 -5.45
N PHE A 188 -2.06 16.19 -5.62
CA PHE A 188 -3.02 15.13 -5.92
C PHE A 188 -3.23 14.22 -4.71
N PRO A 189 -4.32 13.43 -4.69
CA PRO A 189 -4.53 12.43 -3.65
C PRO A 189 -3.34 11.49 -3.52
N PHE A 190 -2.98 11.14 -2.29
CA PHE A 190 -1.83 10.29 -2.03
C PHE A 190 -1.98 8.91 -2.68
N CYS A 191 -0.94 8.49 -3.40
CA CYS A 191 -0.82 7.16 -3.98
C CYS A 191 0.51 6.51 -3.54
N PRO A 192 0.49 5.29 -2.99
CA PRO A 192 1.72 4.65 -2.54
C PRO A 192 2.65 4.32 -3.72
N LYS A 193 3.92 4.70 -3.61
CA LYS A 193 4.97 4.25 -4.52
C LYS A 193 5.34 2.81 -4.13
N LEU A 194 5.01 1.83 -4.96
CA LEU A 194 5.25 0.42 -4.68
C LEU A 194 6.36 -0.12 -5.59
N LYS A 195 7.43 -0.62 -4.97
CA LYS A 195 8.44 -1.38 -5.69
C LYS A 195 7.92 -2.81 -5.88
N LEU A 196 7.28 -3.06 -6.99
CA LEU A 196 6.73 -4.37 -7.30
C LEU A 196 7.79 -5.24 -7.96
N ALA A 197 8.05 -6.39 -7.37
CA ALA A 197 8.99 -7.38 -7.91
C ALA A 197 8.48 -8.12 -9.17
N CYS A 198 7.43 -7.61 -9.82
CA CYS A 198 6.80 -8.25 -10.97
C CYS A 198 6.81 -7.30 -12.16
N GLN A 199 7.38 -7.75 -13.28
CA GLN A 199 7.11 -7.16 -14.59
C GLN A 199 5.60 -7.27 -14.84
N TRP A 200 4.93 -6.13 -14.96
CA TRP A 200 3.50 -6.06 -15.23
C TRP A 200 3.24 -6.49 -16.68
N LEU A 201 2.51 -7.57 -16.82
CA LEU A 201 1.79 -7.81 -18.06
C LEU A 201 0.63 -6.80 -18.08
N HIS A 202 0.48 -6.04 -19.18
CA HIS A 202 -0.47 -4.92 -19.38
C HIS A 202 -1.95 -5.14 -19.00
N LYS A 203 -2.31 -6.27 -18.40
CA LYS A 203 -3.68 -6.63 -18.01
C LYS A 203 -3.90 -6.69 -16.51
N GLU A 204 -2.84 -6.73 -15.71
CA GLU A 204 -2.95 -6.84 -14.26
C GLU A 204 -2.99 -5.45 -13.63
N ARG A 205 -3.90 -5.25 -12.70
CA ARG A 205 -4.04 -4.01 -11.93
C ARG A 205 -3.64 -4.27 -10.50
N LEU A 206 -3.10 -3.25 -9.84
CA LEU A 206 -2.77 -3.28 -8.44
C LEU A 206 -3.86 -2.59 -7.63
N GLY A 207 -4.37 -3.26 -6.61
CA GLY A 207 -5.32 -2.68 -5.66
C GLY A 207 -5.05 -3.17 -4.25
N ARG A 208 -5.77 -2.65 -3.28
CA ARG A 208 -5.62 -3.00 -1.87
C ARG A 208 -6.90 -3.65 -1.34
N ILE A 209 -6.79 -4.75 -0.62
CA ILE A 209 -7.94 -5.40 0.03
C ILE A 209 -8.44 -4.51 1.17
N SER A 210 -9.60 -3.90 1.00
CA SER A 210 -10.23 -3.05 1.99
C SER A 210 -11.15 -3.81 2.93
N ASN A 211 -11.79 -4.89 2.44
CA ASN A 211 -12.73 -5.69 3.22
C ASN A 211 -12.68 -7.17 2.80
N VAL A 212 -12.94 -8.06 3.76
CA VAL A 212 -13.04 -9.51 3.52
C VAL A 212 -14.29 -10.07 4.19
N GLN A 213 -15.20 -10.61 3.40
CA GLN A 213 -16.43 -11.27 3.86
C GLN A 213 -16.48 -12.71 3.34
N LYS A 214 -16.15 -13.70 4.17
CA LYS A 214 -16.05 -15.12 3.75
C LYS A 214 -15.11 -15.28 2.54
N ASN A 215 -15.67 -15.52 1.36
CA ASN A 215 -14.93 -15.69 0.10
C ASN A 215 -15.10 -14.50 -0.87
N CYS A 216 -15.71 -13.42 -0.42
CA CYS A 216 -15.88 -12.18 -1.16
C CYS A 216 -14.92 -11.12 -0.60
N PHE A 217 -14.29 -10.37 -1.49
CA PHE A 217 -13.32 -9.33 -1.17
C PHE A 217 -13.81 -8.01 -1.75
N SER A 218 -13.50 -6.90 -1.07
CA SER A 218 -13.53 -5.59 -1.67
C SER A 218 -12.09 -5.16 -1.93
N ILE A 219 -11.82 -4.65 -3.13
CA ILE A 219 -10.55 -4.07 -3.52
C ILE A 219 -10.74 -2.56 -3.62
N SER A 220 -10.02 -1.82 -2.79
CA SER A 220 -9.86 -0.37 -2.98
C SER A 220 -8.91 -0.16 -4.16
N TYR A 221 -9.41 0.49 -5.20
CA TYR A 221 -8.69 0.77 -6.42
C TYR A 221 -9.00 2.19 -6.87
N TRP A 222 -8.05 3.10 -6.66
CA TRP A 222 -8.24 4.53 -6.81
C TRP A 222 -9.41 5.02 -5.93
N GLU A 223 -10.40 5.66 -6.51
CA GLU A 223 -11.60 6.17 -5.82
C GLU A 223 -12.75 5.13 -5.76
N ALA A 224 -12.52 3.90 -6.25
CA ALA A 224 -13.55 2.88 -6.36
C ALA A 224 -13.31 1.69 -5.40
N GLU A 225 -14.41 1.18 -4.84
CA GLU A 225 -14.46 -0.11 -4.16
C GLU A 225 -14.98 -1.18 -5.13
N LEU A 226 -14.14 -2.15 -5.48
CA LEU A 226 -14.44 -3.17 -6.47
C LEU A 226 -14.72 -4.51 -5.80
N PRO A 227 -15.87 -5.16 -6.10
CA PRO A 227 -16.10 -6.52 -5.63
C PRO A 227 -15.15 -7.49 -6.34
N ALA A 228 -14.62 -8.46 -5.58
CA ALA A 228 -13.66 -9.41 -6.12
C ALA A 228 -13.75 -10.80 -5.48
N ARG A 229 -13.25 -11.79 -6.22
CA ARG A 229 -13.01 -13.16 -5.74
C ARG A 229 -11.62 -13.65 -6.11
N CYS A 230 -11.10 -14.59 -5.33
CA CYS A 230 -9.86 -15.27 -5.68
C CYS A 230 -10.05 -16.14 -6.92
N ARG A 231 -9.02 -16.21 -7.76
CA ARG A 231 -8.91 -17.19 -8.83
C ARG A 231 -8.91 -18.62 -8.25
N GLY A 232 -9.42 -19.59 -8.99
CA GLY A 232 -9.62 -20.96 -8.51
C GLY A 232 -8.38 -21.68 -7.99
N ASP A 233 -7.18 -21.27 -8.39
CA ASP A 233 -5.90 -21.83 -7.94
C ASP A 233 -5.54 -21.50 -6.48
N PHE A 234 -6.09 -20.41 -5.91
CA PHE A 234 -5.95 -20.13 -4.47
C PHE A 234 -6.54 -21.22 -3.59
N TYR A 235 -7.60 -21.89 -4.06
CA TYR A 235 -8.28 -22.95 -3.32
C TYR A 235 -7.60 -24.32 -3.42
N LYS A 236 -6.64 -24.48 -4.35
CA LYS A 236 -5.88 -25.73 -4.54
C LYS A 236 -4.70 -25.89 -3.57
N GLY A 237 -4.39 -24.86 -2.79
CA GLY A 237 -3.27 -24.80 -1.84
C GLY A 237 -1.98 -24.26 -2.46
N GLY A 238 -1.09 -23.78 -1.61
CA GLY A 238 0.24 -23.24 -2.00
C GLY A 238 0.29 -21.73 -2.28
N LYS A 239 -0.84 -21.03 -2.40
CA LYS A 239 -0.89 -19.57 -2.50
C LYS A 239 -1.30 -18.91 -1.18
N THR A 240 -0.73 -17.73 -0.92
CA THR A 240 -1.13 -16.88 0.21
C THR A 240 -2.55 -16.38 -0.01
N TYR A 241 -3.44 -16.63 0.96
CA TYR A 241 -4.82 -16.16 0.89
C TYR A 241 -4.91 -14.68 1.26
N PRO A 242 -5.68 -13.85 0.51
CA PRO A 242 -5.77 -12.42 0.78
C PRO A 242 -6.43 -12.12 2.13
N ILE A 243 -5.90 -11.11 2.82
CA ILE A 243 -6.48 -10.54 4.03
C ILE A 243 -6.60 -9.01 3.89
N VAL A 244 -7.30 -8.36 4.81
CA VAL A 244 -7.41 -6.90 4.82
C VAL A 244 -6.02 -6.26 4.89
N GLY A 245 -5.80 -5.23 4.09
CA GLY A 245 -4.53 -4.51 3.98
C GLY A 245 -3.56 -5.07 2.93
N ASP A 246 -3.82 -6.26 2.37
CA ASP A 246 -2.99 -6.82 1.30
C ASP A 246 -3.06 -5.97 0.03
N TYR A 247 -1.90 -5.77 -0.59
CA TYR A 247 -1.84 -5.38 -1.99
C TYR A 247 -1.97 -6.63 -2.86
N VAL A 248 -2.81 -6.54 -3.88
CA VAL A 248 -3.11 -7.64 -4.79
C VAL A 248 -3.05 -7.22 -6.24
N THR A 249 -2.56 -8.11 -7.11
CA THR A 249 -2.81 -7.95 -8.53
C THR A 249 -4.14 -8.59 -8.88
N PHE A 250 -4.90 -7.94 -9.76
CA PHE A 250 -6.21 -8.41 -10.13
C PHE A 250 -6.57 -8.12 -11.59
N ASP A 251 -7.45 -8.96 -12.16
CA ASP A 251 -8.09 -8.77 -13.45
C ASP A 251 -9.43 -8.04 -13.22
N TYR A 252 -9.54 -6.84 -13.76
CA TYR A 252 -10.70 -5.97 -13.59
C TYR A 252 -11.86 -6.41 -14.47
N GLN A 253 -13.03 -6.51 -13.86
CA GLN A 253 -14.28 -6.81 -14.55
C GLN A 253 -15.27 -5.63 -14.40
N PRO A 254 -15.51 -4.84 -15.48
CA PRO A 254 -16.34 -3.63 -15.37
C PRO A 254 -17.79 -3.89 -14.96
N ASN A 255 -18.32 -5.05 -15.27
CA ASN A 255 -19.73 -5.42 -15.04
C ASN A 255 -19.89 -6.62 -14.09
N GLY A 256 -18.93 -6.87 -13.20
CA GLY A 256 -18.99 -8.02 -12.33
C GLY A 256 -17.90 -8.04 -11.26
N GLU A 257 -17.69 -9.23 -10.68
CA GLU A 257 -16.64 -9.43 -9.68
C GLU A 257 -15.26 -9.54 -10.35
N SER A 258 -14.33 -8.70 -9.96
CA SER A 258 -12.92 -8.75 -10.38
C SER A 258 -12.24 -10.02 -9.84
N ARG A 259 -11.14 -10.44 -10.46
CA ARG A 259 -10.44 -11.68 -10.08
C ARG A 259 -9.07 -11.39 -9.50
N ILE A 260 -8.86 -11.72 -8.24
CA ILE A 260 -7.56 -11.65 -7.58
C ILE A 260 -6.64 -12.73 -8.17
N LEU A 261 -5.48 -12.31 -8.67
CA LEU A 261 -4.49 -13.14 -9.35
C LEU A 261 -3.34 -13.51 -8.42
N LYS A 262 -2.88 -12.55 -7.60
CA LYS A 262 -1.74 -12.72 -6.70
C LYS A 262 -1.85 -11.77 -5.51
N VAL A 263 -1.39 -12.21 -4.34
CA VAL A 263 -1.09 -11.33 -3.19
C VAL A 263 0.36 -10.90 -3.30
N CYS A 264 0.61 -9.61 -3.19
CA CYS A 264 1.97 -9.04 -3.16
C CYS A 264 2.68 -9.38 -1.85
N GLU A 265 3.99 -9.19 -1.82
CA GLU A 265 4.78 -9.40 -0.61
C GLU A 265 4.32 -8.44 0.51
N ARG A 266 4.15 -9.00 1.70
CA ARG A 266 3.70 -8.26 2.88
C ARG A 266 4.88 -7.72 3.67
N LYS A 267 4.88 -6.42 3.98
CA LYS A 267 5.88 -5.82 4.88
C LYS A 267 5.65 -6.15 6.35
N SER A 268 4.39 -6.38 6.73
CA SER A 268 4.00 -6.75 8.09
C SER A 268 2.70 -7.56 8.08
N VAL A 269 2.50 -8.40 9.11
CA VAL A 269 1.25 -9.18 9.29
C VAL A 269 0.92 -9.31 10.76
N LEU A 270 -0.17 -8.72 11.21
CA LEU A 270 -0.66 -8.95 12.56
C LEU A 270 -1.47 -10.26 12.60
N LYS A 271 -1.16 -11.12 13.56
CA LYS A 271 -1.78 -12.43 13.74
C LYS A 271 -2.42 -12.55 15.12
N ARG A 272 -3.42 -13.42 15.23
CA ARG A 272 -3.96 -13.85 16.52
C ARG A 272 -4.11 -15.37 16.57
N PRO A 273 -4.04 -15.99 17.74
CA PRO A 273 -4.50 -17.37 17.91
C PRO A 273 -5.98 -17.45 17.55
N PHE A 274 -6.41 -18.59 16.99
CA PHE A 274 -7.84 -18.83 16.82
C PHE A 274 -8.57 -18.82 18.18
N PRO A 275 -9.77 -18.24 18.27
CA PRO A 275 -10.60 -18.35 19.48
C PRO A 275 -10.75 -19.84 19.86
N ARG A 276 -10.73 -20.11 21.17
CA ARG A 276 -10.94 -21.45 21.68
C ARG A 276 -12.40 -21.87 21.45
N ASP A 277 -12.67 -22.42 20.28
CA ASP A 277 -13.88 -23.21 20.11
C ASP A 277 -13.55 -24.65 20.54
N HIS A 278 -14.23 -25.15 21.56
CA HIS A 278 -14.05 -26.50 22.08
C HIS A 278 -14.32 -27.59 21.03
N SER A 279 -14.99 -27.24 19.93
CA SER A 279 -15.34 -28.12 18.82
C SER A 279 -14.30 -28.14 17.71
N VAL A 280 -13.44 -27.11 17.56
CA VAL A 280 -12.47 -27.00 16.45
C VAL A 280 -11.06 -27.20 16.96
N LYS A 281 -10.45 -28.32 16.54
CA LYS A 281 -9.08 -28.76 16.82
C LYS A 281 -8.00 -27.91 16.14
N ASN A 282 -8.17 -26.58 16.02
CA ASN A 282 -7.28 -25.72 15.27
C ASN A 282 -6.44 -24.86 16.22
N THR A 283 -5.18 -25.24 16.38
CA THR A 283 -4.11 -24.46 17.01
C THR A 283 -3.38 -23.57 15.99
N LEU A 284 -4.04 -23.18 14.91
CA LEU A 284 -3.48 -22.34 13.88
C LEU A 284 -3.73 -20.87 14.20
N GLU A 285 -2.76 -20.02 13.86
CA GLU A 285 -2.92 -18.58 13.92
C GLU A 285 -3.81 -18.08 12.78
N GLN A 286 -4.59 -17.07 13.05
CA GLN A 286 -5.34 -16.33 12.07
C GLN A 286 -4.59 -15.05 11.73
N GLU A 287 -4.19 -14.91 10.48
CA GLU A 287 -3.71 -13.62 9.95
C GLU A 287 -4.87 -12.63 9.91
N MET A 288 -4.63 -11.44 10.44
CA MET A 288 -5.69 -10.47 10.72
C MET A 288 -5.66 -9.31 9.72
N VAL A 289 -4.52 -8.67 9.62
CA VAL A 289 -4.29 -7.51 8.77
C VAL A 289 -2.84 -7.49 8.31
N ALA A 290 -2.61 -7.07 7.07
CA ALA A 290 -1.30 -6.95 6.45
C ALA A 290 -0.92 -5.48 6.19
N ASN A 291 0.37 -5.26 5.99
CA ASN A 291 0.94 -3.97 5.58
C ASN A 291 0.60 -2.82 6.53
N VAL A 292 0.69 -3.09 7.83
CA VAL A 292 0.56 -2.12 8.92
C VAL A 292 1.93 -1.49 9.18
N ASP A 293 2.01 -0.17 9.23
CA ASP A 293 3.23 0.58 9.55
C ASP A 293 3.39 0.75 11.06
N ALA A 294 2.32 1.22 11.72
CA ALA A 294 2.29 1.43 13.15
C ALA A 294 1.02 0.82 13.76
N CYS A 295 1.12 0.38 14.99
CA CYS A 295 0.00 -0.13 15.74
C CYS A 295 -0.19 0.68 17.02
N PHE A 296 -1.30 1.42 17.13
CA PHE A 296 -1.65 2.14 18.33
C PHE A 296 -2.26 1.19 19.35
N ILE A 297 -1.53 0.95 20.41
CA ILE A 297 -1.97 0.19 21.59
C ILE A 297 -2.68 1.16 22.52
N VAL A 298 -4.01 1.25 22.38
CA VAL A 298 -4.83 2.24 23.08
C VAL A 298 -5.29 1.70 24.43
N SER A 299 -4.95 2.41 25.49
CA SER A 299 -5.41 2.13 26.86
C SER A 299 -5.90 3.43 27.49
N SER A 300 -6.98 3.38 28.26
CA SER A 300 -7.44 4.57 29.00
C SER A 300 -6.78 4.64 30.38
N LEU A 301 -6.48 5.86 30.82
CA LEU A 301 -5.98 6.18 32.17
C LEU A 301 -7.10 6.13 33.19
N ASN A 302 -7.63 4.92 33.45
CA ASN A 302 -8.66 4.63 34.44
C ASN A 302 -8.48 3.18 34.93
N ASP A 303 -9.48 2.64 35.62
CA ASP A 303 -9.50 1.27 36.20
C ASP A 303 -9.20 0.15 35.18
N ASN A 304 -9.26 0.44 33.85
CA ASN A 304 -8.94 -0.49 32.79
C ASN A 304 -7.45 -0.51 32.43
N PHE A 305 -6.60 0.32 33.03
CA PHE A 305 -5.17 0.31 32.78
C PHE A 305 -4.55 -1.03 33.22
N ASN A 306 -3.73 -1.63 32.32
CA ASN A 306 -3.04 -2.88 32.61
C ASN A 306 -1.76 -2.97 31.79
N VAL A 307 -0.62 -2.75 32.46
CA VAL A 307 0.71 -2.75 31.83
C VAL A 307 1.03 -4.10 31.19
N ASN A 308 0.65 -5.22 31.82
CA ASN A 308 0.89 -6.56 31.31
C ASN A 308 0.19 -6.79 29.95
N ARG A 309 -1.01 -6.25 29.79
CA ARG A 309 -1.74 -6.31 28.52
C ARG A 309 -1.06 -5.46 27.44
N ILE A 310 -0.56 -4.28 27.80
CA ILE A 310 0.17 -3.39 26.88
C ILE A 310 1.44 -4.08 26.38
N ILE A 311 2.22 -4.68 27.27
CA ILE A 311 3.45 -5.39 26.92
C ILE A 311 3.17 -6.57 25.99
N ARG A 312 2.11 -7.35 26.25
CA ARG A 312 1.68 -8.45 25.36
C ARG A 312 1.30 -7.95 23.97
N TYR A 313 0.60 -6.83 23.88
CA TYR A 313 0.26 -6.22 22.60
C TYR A 313 1.52 -5.77 21.87
N ALA A 314 2.46 -5.11 22.55
CA ALA A 314 3.72 -4.67 21.97
C ALA A 314 4.52 -5.85 21.39
N ALA A 315 4.68 -6.95 22.14
CA ALA A 315 5.34 -8.15 21.65
C ALA A 315 4.64 -8.76 20.41
N THR A 316 3.31 -8.80 20.40
CA THR A 316 2.55 -9.31 19.24
C THR A 316 2.71 -8.41 18.01
N VAL A 317 2.73 -7.10 18.20
CA VAL A 317 2.91 -6.11 17.12
C VAL A 317 4.31 -6.23 16.51
N ARG A 318 5.36 -6.32 17.35
CA ARG A 318 6.75 -6.53 16.89
C ARG A 318 6.89 -7.85 16.13
N GLN A 319 6.33 -8.94 16.66
CA GLN A 319 6.31 -10.24 15.95
C GLN A 319 5.67 -10.14 14.57
N GLY A 320 4.72 -9.24 14.39
CA GLY A 320 4.07 -8.95 13.10
C GLY A 320 4.86 -7.99 12.20
N ASN A 321 6.06 -7.60 12.60
CA ASN A 321 6.91 -6.63 11.89
C ASN A 321 6.25 -5.24 11.72
N ALA A 322 5.47 -4.80 12.72
CA ALA A 322 4.89 -3.47 12.78
C ALA A 322 5.42 -2.70 14.00
N LYS A 323 5.41 -1.36 13.95
CA LYS A 323 5.90 -0.52 15.05
C LYS A 323 4.82 -0.38 16.14
N PRO A 324 5.05 -0.82 17.39
CA PRO A 324 4.13 -0.55 18.48
C PRO A 324 4.26 0.90 18.97
N VAL A 325 3.12 1.54 19.22
CA VAL A 325 3.01 2.88 19.84
C VAL A 325 1.94 2.82 20.91
N VAL A 326 2.27 3.16 22.14
CA VAL A 326 1.31 3.16 23.24
C VAL A 326 0.61 4.50 23.32
N VAL A 327 -0.71 4.48 23.34
CA VAL A 327 -1.55 5.68 23.43
C VAL A 327 -2.44 5.59 24.66
N LEU A 328 -2.13 6.40 25.66
CA LEU A 328 -2.89 6.51 26.90
C LEU A 328 -3.94 7.61 26.75
N THR A 329 -5.19 7.22 26.62
CA THR A 329 -6.30 8.16 26.39
C THR A 329 -6.90 8.65 27.70
N LYS A 330 -7.71 9.73 27.62
CA LYS A 330 -8.37 10.39 28.76
C LYS A 330 -7.36 10.98 29.76
N ALA A 331 -6.27 11.55 29.26
CA ALA A 331 -5.25 12.19 30.10
C ALA A 331 -5.84 13.34 30.92
N ASP A 332 -6.85 14.03 30.41
CA ASP A 332 -7.63 15.07 31.08
C ASP A 332 -8.34 14.61 32.37
N LEU A 333 -8.46 13.32 32.62
CA LEU A 333 -9.08 12.73 33.80
C LEU A 333 -8.06 12.11 34.78
N CYS A 334 -6.76 12.25 34.53
CA CYS A 334 -5.71 11.61 35.33
C CYS A 334 -4.69 12.64 35.83
N GLU A 335 -4.51 12.77 37.12
CA GLU A 335 -3.53 13.68 37.72
C GLU A 335 -2.10 13.13 37.72
N GLU A 336 -1.92 11.78 37.69
CA GLU A 336 -0.62 11.10 37.78
C GLU A 336 -0.18 10.47 36.45
N THR A 337 -0.39 11.15 35.35
CA THR A 337 -0.12 10.64 34.01
C THR A 337 1.33 10.15 33.84
N GLU A 338 2.30 10.90 34.35
CA GLU A 338 3.74 10.56 34.27
C GLU A 338 4.07 9.20 34.91
N ARG A 339 3.44 8.87 36.02
CA ARG A 339 3.61 7.58 36.71
C ARG A 339 3.26 6.39 35.77
N TYR A 340 2.21 6.52 34.99
CA TYR A 340 1.80 5.46 34.05
C TYR A 340 2.77 5.37 32.87
N ILE A 341 3.26 6.51 32.38
CA ILE A 341 4.29 6.57 31.34
C ILE A 341 5.57 5.88 31.83
N ASP A 342 6.06 6.24 33.01
CA ASP A 342 7.27 5.65 33.61
C ASP A 342 7.12 4.14 33.80
N GLN A 343 5.96 3.68 34.27
CA GLN A 343 5.70 2.25 34.44
C GLN A 343 5.75 1.49 33.09
N ILE A 344 5.26 2.08 32.01
CA ILE A 344 5.33 1.45 30.67
C ILE A 344 6.78 1.50 30.16
N THR A 345 7.41 2.66 30.21
CA THR A 345 8.78 2.87 29.69
C THR A 345 9.80 1.98 30.39
N ALA A 346 9.65 1.79 31.71
CA ALA A 346 10.49 0.86 32.47
C ALA A 346 10.37 -0.60 31.98
N ASN A 347 9.23 -0.99 31.42
CA ASN A 347 8.97 -2.34 30.94
C ASN A 347 9.19 -2.53 29.44
N ILE A 348 9.01 -1.50 28.63
CA ILE A 348 9.20 -1.52 27.17
C ILE A 348 9.91 -0.24 26.69
N PRO A 349 11.19 -0.04 27.05
CA PRO A 349 11.91 1.24 26.92
C PRO A 349 11.97 1.79 25.49
N GLU A 350 11.98 0.93 24.48
CA GLU A 350 12.06 1.34 23.06
C GLU A 350 10.68 1.63 22.43
N THR A 351 9.62 1.62 23.22
CA THR A 351 8.26 1.88 22.73
C THR A 351 7.85 3.31 23.08
N GLU A 352 7.46 4.08 22.09
CA GLU A 352 6.97 5.42 22.30
C GLU A 352 5.61 5.39 23.03
N VAL A 353 5.45 6.25 24.05
CA VAL A 353 4.26 6.35 24.88
C VAL A 353 3.74 7.78 24.81
N PHE A 354 2.49 7.95 24.47
CA PHE A 354 1.80 9.24 24.42
C PHE A 354 0.59 9.23 25.35
N ALA A 355 0.51 10.20 26.24
CA ALA A 355 -0.70 10.50 26.98
C ALA A 355 -1.47 11.59 26.26
N VAL A 356 -2.75 11.33 25.95
CA VAL A 356 -3.53 12.20 25.08
C VAL A 356 -4.97 12.37 25.60
N SER A 357 -5.55 13.52 25.32
CA SER A 357 -7.00 13.75 25.44
C SER A 357 -7.56 14.19 24.10
N ALA A 358 -8.33 13.32 23.45
CA ALA A 358 -9.06 13.67 22.24
C ALA A 358 -10.14 14.73 22.48
N LYS A 359 -10.52 14.98 23.74
CA LYS A 359 -11.51 15.99 24.11
C LYS A 359 -10.91 17.40 24.22
N THR A 360 -9.72 17.51 24.79
CA THR A 360 -9.04 18.80 25.02
C THR A 360 -7.99 19.11 23.94
N GLY A 361 -7.57 18.11 23.16
CA GLY A 361 -6.46 18.21 22.21
C GLY A 361 -5.08 17.98 22.83
N GLU A 362 -4.99 17.81 24.14
CA GLU A 362 -3.73 17.64 24.85
C GLU A 362 -2.96 16.40 24.36
N GLY A 363 -1.66 16.54 24.10
CA GLY A 363 -0.75 15.49 23.68
C GLY A 363 -0.97 14.93 22.26
N MET A 364 -1.96 15.42 21.52
CA MET A 364 -2.32 14.91 20.19
C MET A 364 -1.23 15.18 19.14
N ASP A 365 -0.51 16.30 19.26
CA ASP A 365 0.54 16.70 18.30
C ASP A 365 1.64 15.64 18.16
N GLY A 366 1.98 14.94 19.24
CA GLY A 366 2.98 13.88 19.24
C GLY A 366 2.60 12.69 18.34
N LEU A 367 1.32 12.48 18.07
CA LEU A 367 0.82 11.41 17.20
C LEU A 367 0.75 11.81 15.73
N GLN A 368 0.79 13.10 15.40
CA GLN A 368 0.69 13.59 14.02
C GLN A 368 1.83 13.07 13.13
N LYS A 369 3.00 12.80 13.68
CA LYS A 369 4.12 12.20 12.93
C LYS A 369 3.82 10.81 12.34
N TYR A 370 2.80 10.12 12.85
CA TYR A 370 2.30 8.85 12.30
C TYR A 370 1.18 9.06 11.29
N CYS A 371 0.53 10.23 11.32
CA CYS A 371 -0.60 10.55 10.47
C CYS A 371 -0.15 11.19 9.15
N VAL A 372 0.82 10.57 8.48
CA VAL A 372 1.29 11.01 7.16
C VAL A 372 0.63 10.19 6.05
N PRO A 373 0.39 10.77 4.87
CA PRO A 373 -0.22 10.07 3.75
C PRO A 373 0.44 8.72 3.46
N GLY A 374 -0.35 7.68 3.23
CA GLY A 374 0.12 6.32 2.95
C GLY A 374 0.48 5.47 4.16
N THR A 375 0.52 6.04 5.35
CA THR A 375 0.70 5.27 6.57
C THR A 375 -0.55 4.45 6.88
N THR A 376 -0.36 3.21 7.30
CA THR A 376 -1.42 2.34 7.79
C THR A 376 -1.27 2.11 9.29
N ILE A 377 -2.28 2.51 10.04
CA ILE A 377 -2.29 2.43 11.50
C ILE A 377 -3.35 1.42 11.95
N ALA A 378 -2.92 0.35 12.62
CA ALA A 378 -3.85 -0.57 13.27
C ALA A 378 -4.16 -0.10 14.71
N LEU A 379 -5.38 -0.36 15.17
CA LEU A 379 -5.83 0.02 16.52
C LEU A 379 -6.02 -1.22 17.37
N LEU A 380 -5.30 -1.32 18.48
CA LEU A 380 -5.46 -2.35 19.51
C LEU A 380 -5.94 -1.71 20.82
N GLY A 381 -6.83 -2.38 21.50
CA GLY A 381 -7.33 -1.93 22.80
C GLY A 381 -8.76 -2.39 23.08
N SER A 382 -9.15 -2.40 24.35
CA SER A 382 -10.48 -2.83 24.79
C SER A 382 -11.59 -1.89 24.30
N SER A 383 -12.86 -2.33 24.45
CA SER A 383 -14.00 -1.46 24.15
C SER A 383 -14.04 -0.28 25.10
N GLY A 384 -14.47 0.88 24.63
CA GLY A 384 -14.66 2.07 25.48
C GLY A 384 -13.36 2.80 25.84
N VAL A 385 -12.18 2.36 25.39
CA VAL A 385 -10.92 3.10 25.64
C VAL A 385 -10.75 4.36 24.79
N GLY A 386 -11.70 4.68 23.91
CA GLY A 386 -11.69 5.91 23.11
C GLY A 386 -11.01 5.80 21.74
N LYS A 387 -10.87 4.60 21.14
CA LYS A 387 -10.23 4.43 19.80
C LYS A 387 -10.89 5.26 18.70
N SER A 388 -12.19 5.18 18.54
CA SER A 388 -12.91 5.94 17.49
C SER A 388 -12.79 7.45 17.71
N THR A 389 -12.93 7.91 18.96
CA THR A 389 -12.77 9.33 19.30
C THR A 389 -11.35 9.82 19.03
N LEU A 390 -10.34 9.01 19.36
CA LEU A 390 -8.94 9.30 19.09
C LEU A 390 -8.68 9.47 17.59
N VAL A 391 -9.15 8.51 16.76
CA VAL A 391 -8.95 8.54 15.32
C VAL A 391 -9.63 9.76 14.71
N ASN A 392 -10.90 10.00 15.00
CA ASN A 392 -11.63 11.15 14.45
C ASN A 392 -10.97 12.48 14.83
N ALA A 393 -10.46 12.58 16.08
CA ALA A 393 -9.72 13.78 16.52
C ALA A 393 -8.36 13.94 15.81
N LEU A 394 -7.67 12.84 15.49
CA LEU A 394 -6.38 12.88 14.76
C LEU A 394 -6.51 13.35 13.31
N VAL A 395 -7.61 12.97 12.65
CA VAL A 395 -7.80 13.30 11.22
C VAL A 395 -8.71 14.53 11.03
N GLY A 396 -9.42 14.97 12.06
CA GLY A 396 -10.33 16.12 11.98
C GLY A 396 -11.66 15.84 11.27
N GLU A 397 -11.97 14.56 11.03
CA GLU A 397 -13.18 14.10 10.34
C GLU A 397 -13.78 12.86 11.02
N GLU A 398 -15.06 12.59 10.83
CA GLU A 398 -15.75 11.44 11.44
C GLU A 398 -15.67 10.21 10.54
N ILE A 399 -14.50 9.53 10.50
CA ILE A 399 -14.31 8.29 9.74
C ILE A 399 -14.67 7.03 10.52
N MET A 400 -14.75 7.12 11.85
CA MET A 400 -15.15 6.02 12.73
C MET A 400 -16.38 6.40 13.55
N THR A 401 -17.40 5.57 13.52
CA THR A 401 -18.60 5.79 14.34
C THR A 401 -18.27 5.80 15.82
N THR A 402 -18.55 6.91 16.49
CA THR A 402 -18.44 7.07 17.95
C THR A 402 -19.82 6.83 18.58
N GLY A 403 -19.89 6.08 19.68
CA GLY A 403 -21.10 6.03 20.49
C GLY A 403 -21.50 4.67 21.08
N GLU A 404 -22.40 4.74 22.03
CA GLU A 404 -22.99 3.69 22.88
C GLU A 404 -23.82 2.64 22.13
N ILE A 405 -24.01 2.75 20.84
CA ILE A 405 -24.88 1.90 19.99
C ILE A 405 -24.43 0.43 19.99
N ARG A 406 -23.23 0.11 20.49
CA ARG A 406 -22.72 -1.28 20.53
C ARG A 406 -23.23 -2.09 21.73
N GLU A 407 -23.88 -1.50 22.73
CA GLU A 407 -24.36 -2.24 23.90
C GLU A 407 -25.82 -2.74 23.77
N HIS A 408 -26.65 -2.12 22.93
CA HIS A 408 -28.05 -2.52 22.78
C HIS A 408 -28.34 -3.62 21.77
N ASP A 409 -27.40 -3.91 20.84
CA ASP A 409 -27.56 -4.99 19.86
C ASP A 409 -27.08 -6.38 20.33
N ALA A 410 -26.80 -6.55 21.62
CA ALA A 410 -26.31 -7.82 22.18
C ALA A 410 -27.42 -8.91 22.34
N LYS A 411 -28.64 -8.67 21.87
CA LYS A 411 -29.71 -9.69 21.82
C LYS A 411 -30.31 -9.78 20.41
N GLY A 412 -29.63 -10.51 19.53
CA GLY A 412 -30.27 -11.02 18.34
C GLY A 412 -29.70 -10.59 17.00
N ARG A 413 -28.82 -11.37 16.46
CA ARG A 413 -28.14 -11.39 15.15
C ARG A 413 -26.72 -10.82 15.17
N HIS A 414 -25.79 -11.67 14.78
CA HIS A 414 -24.39 -11.39 14.53
C HIS A 414 -24.20 -10.19 13.61
N THR A 415 -24.05 -9.01 14.20
CA THR A 415 -23.65 -7.79 13.48
C THR A 415 -22.13 -7.79 13.34
N THR A 416 -21.72 -8.07 12.15
CA THR A 416 -20.49 -7.72 11.41
C THR A 416 -19.23 -7.49 12.26
N THR A 417 -18.50 -8.55 12.50
CA THR A 417 -17.09 -8.54 12.88
C THR A 417 -16.20 -8.33 11.63
N THR A 418 -16.57 -7.42 10.75
CA THR A 418 -15.86 -7.19 9.50
C THR A 418 -14.76 -6.17 9.75
N ARG A 419 -13.52 -6.55 9.44
CA ARG A 419 -12.37 -5.65 9.43
C ARG A 419 -12.46 -4.82 8.16
N GLN A 420 -12.24 -3.53 8.27
CA GLN A 420 -12.30 -2.62 7.14
C GLN A 420 -11.13 -1.64 7.22
N LEU A 421 -10.58 -1.29 6.07
CA LEU A 421 -9.69 -0.14 5.93
C LEU A 421 -10.55 1.13 5.90
N LEU A 422 -10.17 2.11 6.69
CA LEU A 422 -10.76 3.44 6.72
C LEU A 422 -9.68 4.44 6.33
N THR A 423 -9.75 4.99 5.13
CA THR A 423 -8.77 5.97 4.65
C THR A 423 -9.35 7.36 4.81
N ALA A 424 -8.64 8.21 5.53
CA ALA A 424 -8.96 9.61 5.73
C ALA A 424 -8.60 10.45 4.49
N GLU A 425 -9.18 11.67 4.38
CA GLU A 425 -8.91 12.57 3.26
C GLU A 425 -7.42 12.93 3.12
N ASN A 426 -6.69 12.98 4.23
CA ASN A 426 -5.24 13.19 4.26
C ASN A 426 -4.41 11.99 3.80
N GLY A 427 -5.04 10.88 3.35
CA GLY A 427 -4.37 9.68 2.86
C GLY A 427 -3.85 8.70 3.91
N VAL A 428 -4.12 8.94 5.20
CA VAL A 428 -3.83 7.98 6.27
C VAL A 428 -4.89 6.90 6.32
N THR A 429 -4.47 5.66 6.50
CA THR A 429 -5.41 4.52 6.59
C THR A 429 -5.42 3.94 8.00
N PHE A 430 -6.59 3.84 8.59
CA PHE A 430 -6.81 3.17 9.87
C PHE A 430 -7.44 1.80 9.66
N VAL A 431 -7.07 0.86 10.54
CA VAL A 431 -7.69 -0.47 10.59
C VAL A 431 -8.26 -0.68 11.97
N ASP A 432 -9.60 -0.66 12.08
CA ASP A 432 -10.22 -1.15 13.28
C ASP A 432 -10.19 -2.68 13.28
N THR A 433 -9.60 -3.25 14.29
CA THR A 433 -9.44 -4.70 14.44
C THR A 433 -10.42 -5.25 15.48
N PRO A 434 -11.74 -5.31 15.18
CA PRO A 434 -12.71 -5.91 16.10
C PRO A 434 -12.35 -7.37 16.35
N GLY A 435 -12.38 -7.79 17.61
CA GLY A 435 -12.03 -9.15 18.02
C GLY A 435 -10.54 -9.37 18.35
N MET A 436 -9.68 -8.34 18.31
CA MET A 436 -8.35 -8.39 18.93
C MET A 436 -8.37 -7.93 20.40
N ARG A 437 -9.54 -7.92 21.03
CA ARG A 437 -9.74 -7.51 22.44
C ARG A 437 -9.05 -8.43 23.44
N GLU A 438 -8.87 -9.71 23.07
CA GLU A 438 -8.21 -10.72 23.88
C GLU A 438 -7.11 -11.37 23.03
N ILE A 439 -5.96 -10.70 22.91
CA ILE A 439 -4.78 -11.34 22.33
C ILE A 439 -4.22 -12.28 23.40
N ALA A 440 -4.54 -13.57 23.27
CA ALA A 440 -3.69 -14.61 23.82
C ALA A 440 -2.38 -14.61 23.05
N LEU A 441 -1.26 -14.81 23.71
CA LEU A 441 0.02 -14.96 23.06
C LEU A 441 -0.02 -16.19 22.13
N GLY A 442 0.22 -15.98 20.84
CA GLY A 442 0.46 -17.03 19.87
C GLY A 442 1.94 -17.37 19.81
N ASP A 443 2.45 -17.58 18.61
CA ASP A 443 3.88 -17.67 18.34
C ASP A 443 4.47 -16.23 18.34
N VAL A 444 4.89 -15.77 19.49
CA VAL A 444 5.43 -14.41 19.68
C VAL A 444 6.87 -14.42 20.20
N THR A 445 7.60 -15.52 20.01
CA THR A 445 8.96 -15.69 20.53
C THR A 445 9.91 -14.58 20.05
N GLY A 446 9.86 -14.22 18.77
CA GLY A 446 10.65 -13.11 18.22
C GLY A 446 10.28 -11.78 18.86
N GLY A 447 8.99 -11.46 18.91
CA GLY A 447 8.50 -10.23 19.53
C GLY A 447 8.75 -10.14 21.05
N ILE A 448 8.79 -11.28 21.75
CA ILE A 448 9.21 -11.32 23.15
C ILE A 448 10.70 -10.96 23.25
N ASN A 449 11.56 -11.55 22.44
CA ASN A 449 13.01 -11.27 22.47
C ASN A 449 13.31 -9.81 22.11
N GLU A 450 12.59 -9.21 21.17
CA GLU A 450 12.72 -7.78 20.87
C GLU A 450 12.19 -6.89 22.00
N THR A 451 11.08 -7.26 22.62
CA THR A 451 10.49 -6.51 23.75
C THR A 451 11.35 -6.55 25.01
N PHE A 452 12.05 -7.66 25.22
CA PHE A 452 12.93 -7.91 26.37
C PHE A 452 14.38 -8.13 25.88
N PHE A 453 14.82 -7.29 24.95
CA PHE A 453 16.14 -7.40 24.34
C PHE A 453 17.27 -7.41 25.39
N ASP A 454 17.16 -6.57 26.42
CA ASP A 454 18.06 -6.52 27.56
C ASP A 454 18.21 -7.88 28.25
N ILE A 455 17.09 -8.57 28.49
CA ILE A 455 17.07 -9.91 29.11
C ILE A 455 17.62 -10.94 28.13
N ALA A 456 17.24 -10.88 26.87
CA ALA A 456 17.71 -11.81 25.84
C ALA A 456 19.24 -11.73 25.63
N GLU A 457 19.83 -10.53 25.74
CA GLU A 457 21.30 -10.36 25.72
C GLU A 457 21.96 -10.89 27.00
N LEU A 458 21.36 -10.64 28.17
CA LEU A 458 21.89 -11.18 29.44
C LEU A 458 21.85 -12.72 29.45
N GLU A 459 20.82 -13.36 28.85
CA GLU A 459 20.79 -14.84 28.76
C GLU A 459 21.99 -15.42 28.02
N LYS A 460 22.50 -14.75 26.97
CA LYS A 460 23.71 -15.16 26.22
C LYS A 460 24.99 -15.08 27.06
N CYS A 461 24.96 -14.24 28.09
CA CYS A 461 26.11 -14.06 29.00
C CYS A 461 26.12 -15.05 30.18
N CYS A 462 25.13 -15.93 30.31
CA CYS A 462 25.10 -16.95 31.35
C CYS A 462 26.20 -18.00 31.11
N LYS A 463 26.82 -18.49 32.20
CA LYS A 463 27.85 -19.52 32.14
C LYS A 463 27.41 -20.80 31.43
N PHE A 464 26.11 -21.15 31.50
CA PHE A 464 25.56 -22.37 30.92
C PHE A 464 24.50 -22.02 29.84
N ASN A 465 24.62 -22.63 28.68
CA ASN A 465 23.68 -22.41 27.55
C ASN A 465 22.22 -22.86 27.85
N ASN A 466 22.03 -23.72 28.86
CA ASN A 466 20.72 -24.21 29.31
C ASN A 466 20.38 -23.67 30.72
N CYS A 467 20.86 -22.51 31.08
CA CYS A 467 20.57 -21.85 32.34
C CYS A 467 19.06 -21.65 32.51
N ARG A 468 18.52 -22.05 33.66
CA ARG A 468 17.12 -21.83 34.02
C ARG A 468 16.91 -20.60 34.86
N HIS A 469 18.01 -19.92 35.22
CA HIS A 469 18.06 -18.69 36.03
C HIS A 469 17.47 -18.85 37.46
N ILE A 470 17.52 -20.08 38.03
CA ILE A 470 16.97 -20.39 39.35
C ILE A 470 18.07 -20.50 40.38
N THR A 471 18.98 -21.47 40.23
CA THR A 471 20.03 -21.78 41.21
C THR A 471 21.43 -21.85 40.59
N GLU A 472 21.53 -21.76 39.27
CA GLU A 472 22.79 -21.96 38.55
C GLU A 472 23.85 -20.91 38.90
N PRO A 473 25.07 -21.34 39.19
CA PRO A 473 26.20 -20.43 39.46
C PRO A 473 26.65 -19.74 38.17
N GLY A 474 26.99 -18.46 38.25
CA GLY A 474 27.39 -17.65 37.08
C GLY A 474 26.24 -17.30 36.15
N CYS A 475 25.01 -17.17 36.67
CA CYS A 475 23.84 -16.69 35.96
C CYS A 475 23.89 -15.17 35.85
N ALA A 476 23.98 -14.64 34.62
CA ALA A 476 24.01 -13.20 34.35
C ALA A 476 22.72 -12.49 34.73
N ILE A 477 21.56 -13.14 34.54
CA ILE A 477 20.26 -12.60 34.95
C ILE A 477 20.20 -12.35 36.46
N LYS A 478 20.61 -13.34 37.27
CA LYS A 478 20.63 -13.18 38.74
C LYS A 478 21.61 -12.11 39.19
N ALA A 479 22.73 -12.01 38.53
CA ALA A 479 23.73 -10.96 38.81
C ALA A 479 23.16 -9.58 38.49
N ALA A 480 22.46 -9.42 37.38
CA ALA A 480 21.78 -8.17 36.99
C ALA A 480 20.66 -7.77 37.97
N ILE A 481 19.88 -8.75 38.45
CA ILE A 481 18.83 -8.50 39.45
C ILE A 481 19.46 -8.07 40.78
N ALA A 482 20.50 -8.77 41.23
CA ALA A 482 21.21 -8.45 42.48
C ALA A 482 21.90 -7.08 42.44
N ALA A 483 22.35 -6.65 41.25
CA ALA A 483 22.94 -5.33 41.00
C ALA A 483 21.90 -4.20 40.82
N GLY A 484 20.59 -4.51 40.79
CA GLY A 484 19.52 -3.54 40.53
C GLY A 484 19.38 -3.10 39.08
N ASN A 485 20.10 -3.74 38.14
CA ASN A 485 20.05 -3.44 36.70
C ASN A 485 18.87 -4.09 35.99
N LEU A 486 18.18 -5.05 36.62
CA LEU A 486 17.01 -5.73 36.14
C LEU A 486 16.02 -5.94 37.31
N SER A 487 14.77 -5.56 37.17
CA SER A 487 13.78 -5.82 38.21
C SER A 487 13.26 -7.28 38.16
N GLU A 488 12.98 -7.84 39.36
CA GLU A 488 12.40 -9.18 39.47
C GLU A 488 11.05 -9.28 38.75
N GLU A 489 10.24 -8.22 38.79
CA GLU A 489 8.92 -8.15 38.16
C GLU A 489 9.05 -8.23 36.63
N ARG A 490 10.00 -7.50 36.04
CA ARG A 490 10.28 -7.53 34.60
C ARG A 490 10.75 -8.90 34.15
N PHE A 491 11.62 -9.55 34.94
CA PHE A 491 12.08 -10.90 34.64
C PHE A 491 10.95 -11.93 34.77
N ALA A 492 10.12 -11.85 35.80
CA ALA A 492 8.97 -12.72 35.99
C ALA A 492 7.97 -12.61 34.83
N MET A 493 7.77 -11.39 34.31
CA MET A 493 6.94 -11.16 33.13
C MET A 493 7.52 -11.85 31.89
N TYR A 494 8.80 -11.67 31.62
CA TYR A 494 9.50 -12.35 30.51
C TYR A 494 9.31 -13.86 30.59
N GLN A 495 9.54 -14.45 31.77
CA GLN A 495 9.35 -15.90 31.99
C GLN A 495 7.92 -16.35 31.75
N SER A 496 6.92 -15.59 32.23
CA SER A 496 5.51 -15.89 32.02
C SER A 496 5.15 -15.88 30.52
N MET A 497 5.62 -14.88 29.78
CA MET A 497 5.34 -14.76 28.35
C MET A 497 6.06 -15.87 27.54
N GLN A 498 7.29 -16.21 27.89
CA GLN A 498 8.01 -17.34 27.30
C GLN A 498 7.28 -18.67 27.56
N GLN A 499 6.80 -18.89 28.78
CA GLN A 499 6.08 -20.10 29.12
C GLN A 499 4.75 -20.21 28.35
N GLU A 500 3.99 -19.12 28.21
CA GLU A 500 2.76 -19.10 27.41
C GLU A 500 3.05 -19.42 25.94
N SER A 501 4.10 -18.82 25.37
CA SER A 501 4.53 -19.07 23.99
C SER A 501 4.93 -20.55 23.79
N ARG A 502 5.75 -21.13 24.68
CA ARG A 502 6.12 -22.56 24.64
C ARG A 502 4.89 -23.47 24.71
N GLN A 503 3.97 -23.23 25.63
CA GLN A 503 2.72 -24.00 25.73
C GLN A 503 1.90 -23.92 24.42
N TYR A 504 1.92 -22.81 23.73
CA TYR A 504 1.28 -22.67 22.44
C TYR A 504 1.96 -23.55 21.40
N PHE A 505 3.29 -23.56 21.31
CA PHE A 505 4.08 -24.43 20.41
C PHE A 505 3.81 -25.92 20.65
N ASP A 506 3.81 -26.36 21.90
CA ASP A 506 3.55 -27.75 22.25
C ASP A 506 2.14 -28.20 21.79
N ARG A 507 1.15 -27.37 22.00
CA ARG A 507 -0.23 -27.61 21.53
C ARG A 507 -0.29 -27.63 19.99
N LYS A 508 0.41 -26.74 19.30
CA LYS A 508 0.51 -26.67 17.84
C LYS A 508 1.14 -27.96 17.28
N ALA A 509 2.26 -28.41 17.86
CA ALA A 509 2.94 -29.64 17.47
C ALA A 509 2.04 -30.89 17.63
N VAL A 510 1.33 -31.00 18.76
CA VAL A 510 0.37 -32.08 19.01
C VAL A 510 -0.79 -32.08 18.00
N ALA A 511 -1.30 -30.89 17.66
CA ALA A 511 -2.40 -30.77 16.70
C ALA A 511 -1.96 -31.13 15.26
N LEU A 512 -0.75 -30.73 14.84
CA LEU A 512 -0.18 -31.10 13.54
C LEU A 512 0.01 -32.60 13.44
N LYS A 513 0.63 -33.25 14.44
CA LYS A 513 0.78 -34.72 14.47
C LYS A 513 -0.57 -35.47 14.39
N ARG A 514 -1.63 -34.95 15.03
CA ARG A 514 -2.99 -35.52 14.94
C ARG A 514 -3.59 -35.34 13.54
N ARG A 515 -3.32 -34.27 12.83
CA ARG A 515 -3.75 -34.04 11.44
C ARG A 515 -3.07 -34.99 10.47
N GLU A 516 -1.76 -35.19 10.60
CA GLU A 516 -0.99 -36.12 9.78
C GLU A 516 -1.51 -37.58 9.95
N ARG A 517 -1.71 -38.03 11.19
CA ARG A 517 -2.30 -39.34 11.46
C ARG A 517 -3.69 -39.55 10.85
N LYS A 518 -4.54 -38.48 10.82
CA LYS A 518 -5.85 -38.55 10.16
C LYS A 518 -5.78 -38.55 8.63
N LYS A 519 -4.76 -37.94 8.03
CA LYS A 519 -4.52 -38.01 6.58
C LYS A 519 -4.03 -39.39 6.16
N HIS A 520 -3.15 -40.01 6.94
CA HIS A 520 -2.65 -41.36 6.67
C HIS A 520 -3.63 -42.49 7.03
N GLY A 521 -4.57 -42.29 7.93
CA GLY A 521 -5.61 -43.25 8.29
C GLY A 521 -6.86 -43.23 7.41
N LYS A 522 -6.88 -42.45 6.35
CA LYS A 522 -7.93 -42.39 5.31
C LYS A 522 -7.44 -42.85 3.93
N ARG A 523 -6.30 -43.56 3.88
CA ARG A 523 -5.84 -44.32 2.70
C ARG A 523 -6.11 -45.82 2.86
#